data_e94f06520fdcdeafc7d869983a92a9c3
#
_entry.id   e94f06520fdcdeafc7d869983a92a9c3
#
_cell.length_a   1.000
_cell.length_b   1.000
_cell.length_c   1.000
_cell.angle_alpha   90.00
_cell.angle_beta   90.00
_cell.angle_gamma   90.00
#
_symmetry.space_group_name_H-M   'P 1'
#
loop_
_entity.id
_entity.type
_entity.pdbx_description
1 polymer ?
#
loop_
_entity_poly.entity_id
_entity_poly.type
_entity_poly.pdbx_seq_one_letter_code
_entity_poly.pdbx_strand_id
1 'polypeptide(L)'
;MKQISIKKNFIMNAVLTMSAFIFPLITFPCISRVLSPEGTGKVSFANSVITYFALFAQLGIPTYGIRACARVRDNKEELSRTVQEIFIINMVMTIISYIVFGITLVYVPRLQTERPLFLIMSTTLLFNVVGLDWLYRGLEKYTYITVRSILFKFIALLSMFVLIHQKSDYVIYGGISIFAASASNICNLVNVHRYIQIKPIGKYQFRRHLKPVMIFFAMSCATT
;
A
#
# COMPACT_ATOMS: atom_id res chain seq x y z
N MET A 1 14.34 -22.89 9.95
CA MET A 1 14.55 -21.50 9.45
C MET A 1 15.68 -20.86 10.26
N LYS A 2 16.64 -20.11 9.62
CA LYS A 2 17.64 -19.33 10.38
C LYS A 2 16.91 -18.37 11.33
N GLN A 3 17.25 -18.40 12.62
CA GLN A 3 16.75 -17.41 13.58
C GLN A 3 17.12 -16.01 13.06
N ILE A 4 16.12 -15.27 12.63
CA ILE A 4 16.35 -13.88 12.21
C ILE A 4 16.49 -13.08 13.50
N SER A 5 17.62 -12.40 13.66
CA SER A 5 17.89 -11.60 14.87
C SER A 5 16.78 -10.56 15.07
N ILE A 6 16.06 -10.62 16.19
CA ILE A 6 15.02 -9.66 16.59
C ILE A 6 15.57 -8.23 16.52
N LYS A 7 16.81 -8.03 16.96
CA LYS A 7 17.49 -6.73 16.91
C LYS A 7 17.61 -6.20 15.47
N LYS A 8 17.95 -7.06 14.50
CA LYS A 8 18.06 -6.68 13.09
C LYS A 8 16.69 -6.31 12.52
N ASN A 9 15.64 -7.08 12.82
CA ASN A 9 14.27 -6.78 12.36
C ASN A 9 13.76 -5.47 12.95
N PHE A 10 14.03 -5.20 14.22
CA PHE A 10 13.67 -3.94 14.87
C PHE A 10 14.36 -2.75 14.17
N ILE A 11 15.67 -2.81 13.95
CA ILE A 11 16.42 -1.75 13.26
C ILE A 11 15.86 -1.53 11.84
N MET A 12 15.63 -2.61 11.08
CA MET A 12 15.11 -2.51 9.72
C MET A 12 13.70 -1.92 9.67
N ASN A 13 12.83 -2.29 10.62
CA ASN A 13 11.50 -1.68 10.72
C ASN A 13 11.57 -0.20 11.11
N ALA A 14 12.47 0.17 12.03
CA ALA A 14 12.70 1.56 12.39
C ALA A 14 13.19 2.39 11.18
N VAL A 15 14.17 1.87 10.43
CA VAL A 15 14.66 2.51 9.20
C VAL A 15 13.55 2.67 8.16
N LEU A 16 12.72 1.64 7.98
CA LEU A 16 11.57 1.70 7.06
C LEU A 16 10.58 2.78 7.47
N THR A 17 10.24 2.85 8.76
CA THR A 17 9.31 3.85 9.30
C THR A 17 9.90 5.26 9.18
N MET A 18 11.16 5.46 9.59
CA MET A 18 11.82 6.76 9.45
C MET A 18 11.90 7.22 8.00
N SER A 19 12.16 6.31 7.05
CA SER A 19 12.18 6.65 5.63
C SER A 19 10.84 7.20 5.11
N ALA A 20 9.72 6.82 5.74
CA ALA A 20 8.39 7.32 5.37
C ALA A 20 8.19 8.79 5.78
N PHE A 21 8.91 9.27 6.80
CA PHE A 21 8.89 10.68 7.21
C PHE A 21 9.99 11.50 6.52
N ILE A 22 11.19 10.93 6.39
CA ILE A 22 12.35 11.62 5.79
C ILE A 22 12.10 11.94 4.31
N PHE A 23 11.46 11.02 3.57
CA PHE A 23 11.21 11.23 2.15
C PHE A 23 10.33 12.46 1.88
N PRO A 24 9.12 12.62 2.47
CA PRO A 24 8.34 13.85 2.34
C PRO A 24 9.06 15.10 2.87
N LEU A 25 9.83 14.98 3.94
CA LEU A 25 10.59 16.11 4.52
C LEU A 25 11.60 16.68 3.53
N ILE A 26 12.24 15.85 2.74
CA ILE A 26 13.20 16.27 1.70
C ILE A 26 12.45 16.78 0.46
N THR A 27 11.42 16.07 0.01
CA THR A 27 10.76 16.36 -1.26
C THR A 27 9.83 17.57 -1.18
N PHE A 28 9.08 17.73 -0.08
CA PHE A 28 8.05 18.76 0.03
C PHE A 28 8.58 20.19 -0.12
N PRO A 29 9.69 20.61 0.52
CA PRO A 29 10.22 21.96 0.35
C PRO A 29 10.65 22.28 -1.09
N CYS A 30 11.17 21.29 -1.81
CA CYS A 30 11.59 21.44 -3.19
C CYS A 30 10.38 21.56 -4.13
N ILE A 31 9.45 20.63 -3.97
CA ILE A 31 8.27 20.49 -4.84
C ILE A 31 7.27 21.64 -4.63
N SER A 32 7.05 22.08 -3.40
CA SER A 32 6.13 23.18 -3.10
C SER A 32 6.56 24.52 -3.74
N ARG A 33 7.84 24.72 -3.97
CA ARG A 33 8.35 25.89 -4.67
C ARG A 33 8.03 25.87 -6.17
N VAL A 34 8.00 24.68 -6.78
CA VAL A 34 7.76 24.50 -8.21
C VAL A 34 6.25 24.46 -8.50
N LEU A 35 5.52 23.59 -7.79
CA LEU A 35 4.09 23.31 -8.07
C LEU A 35 3.13 24.39 -7.57
N SER A 36 3.58 25.33 -6.75
CA SER A 36 2.72 26.29 -6.02
C SER A 36 1.80 25.61 -4.96
N PRO A 37 1.22 26.42 -4.05
CA PRO A 37 0.26 25.90 -3.05
C PRO A 37 -0.99 25.25 -3.66
N GLU A 38 -1.44 25.74 -4.84
CA GLU A 38 -2.59 25.19 -5.53
C GLU A 38 -2.33 23.76 -6.02
N GLY A 39 -1.22 23.53 -6.73
CA GLY A 39 -0.87 22.20 -7.25
C GLY A 39 -0.65 21.18 -6.14
N THR A 40 0.07 21.56 -5.07
CA THR A 40 0.25 20.69 -3.90
C THR A 40 -1.06 20.43 -3.16
N GLY A 41 -1.95 21.42 -3.10
CA GLY A 41 -3.28 21.28 -2.53
C GLY A 41 -4.15 20.28 -3.30
N LYS A 42 -4.14 20.31 -4.64
CA LYS A 42 -4.86 19.34 -5.49
C LYS A 42 -4.39 17.91 -5.23
N VAL A 43 -3.07 17.69 -5.17
CA VAL A 43 -2.49 16.35 -4.89
C VAL A 43 -2.84 15.90 -3.47
N SER A 44 -2.76 16.78 -2.47
CA SER A 44 -3.11 16.45 -1.09
C SER A 44 -4.59 16.08 -0.95
N PHE A 45 -5.48 16.84 -1.62
CA PHE A 45 -6.90 16.53 -1.65
C PHE A 45 -7.19 15.18 -2.30
N ALA A 46 -6.58 14.90 -3.46
CA ALA A 46 -6.73 13.62 -4.14
C ALA A 46 -6.19 12.46 -3.27
N ASN A 47 -5.04 12.65 -2.61
CA ASN A 47 -4.50 11.66 -1.69
C ASN A 47 -5.44 11.37 -0.53
N SER A 48 -6.05 12.38 0.08
CA SER A 48 -7.03 12.20 1.15
C SER A 48 -8.22 11.38 0.70
N VAL A 49 -8.81 11.71 -0.45
CA VAL A 49 -9.94 10.96 -1.00
C VAL A 49 -9.57 9.50 -1.26
N ILE A 50 -8.44 9.25 -1.93
CA ILE A 50 -7.98 7.88 -2.23
C ILE A 50 -7.65 7.11 -0.94
N THR A 51 -7.17 7.77 0.10
CA THR A 51 -6.89 7.14 1.41
C THR A 51 -8.18 6.57 2.03
N TYR A 52 -9.31 7.27 1.95
CA TYR A 52 -10.60 6.73 2.40
C TYR A 52 -11.03 5.50 1.60
N PHE A 53 -10.91 5.54 0.26
CA PHE A 53 -11.18 4.35 -0.55
C PHE A 53 -10.23 3.19 -0.22
N ALA A 54 -8.95 3.47 0.04
CA ALA A 54 -7.97 2.47 0.44
C ALA A 54 -8.30 1.86 1.81
N LEU A 55 -8.81 2.66 2.75
CA LEU A 55 -9.26 2.18 4.06
C LEU A 55 -10.38 1.12 3.92
N PHE A 56 -11.38 1.39 3.09
CA PHE A 56 -12.46 0.45 2.80
C PHE A 56 -11.96 -0.77 2.00
N ALA A 57 -11.10 -0.58 1.00
CA ALA A 57 -10.53 -1.66 0.22
C ALA A 57 -9.73 -2.65 1.09
N GLN A 58 -8.99 -2.13 2.07
CA GLN A 58 -8.10 -2.94 2.89
C GLN A 58 -8.77 -3.56 4.13
N LEU A 59 -9.92 -3.04 4.61
CA LEU A 59 -10.69 -3.59 5.73
C LEU A 59 -9.86 -3.97 6.98
N GLY A 60 -8.79 -3.24 7.31
CA GLY A 60 -7.91 -3.60 8.43
C GLY A 60 -7.04 -4.85 8.19
N ILE A 61 -7.07 -5.41 6.99
CA ILE A 61 -6.23 -6.56 6.56
C ILE A 61 -4.73 -6.30 6.81
N PRO A 62 -4.16 -5.10 6.62
CA PRO A 62 -2.74 -4.88 6.90
C PRO A 62 -2.33 -5.31 8.30
N THR A 63 -3.12 -5.00 9.31
CA THR A 63 -2.84 -5.37 10.72
C THR A 63 -3.23 -6.82 11.01
N TYR A 64 -4.41 -7.23 10.55
CA TYR A 64 -4.90 -8.60 10.76
C TYR A 64 -4.01 -9.63 10.05
N GLY A 65 -3.65 -9.39 8.79
CA GLY A 65 -2.86 -10.30 7.97
C GLY A 65 -1.48 -10.58 8.56
N ILE A 66 -0.82 -9.56 9.14
CA ILE A 66 0.45 -9.76 9.86
C ILE A 66 0.28 -10.80 10.96
N ARG A 67 -0.75 -10.65 11.82
CA ARG A 67 -1.00 -11.56 12.94
C ARG A 67 -1.41 -12.95 12.47
N ALA A 68 -2.26 -13.04 11.44
CA ALA A 68 -2.72 -14.30 10.87
C ALA A 68 -1.55 -15.10 10.29
N CYS A 69 -0.68 -14.46 9.48
CA CYS A 69 0.49 -15.11 8.90
C CYS A 69 1.52 -15.51 9.95
N ALA A 70 1.77 -14.67 10.96
CA ALA A 70 2.73 -14.98 12.02
C ALA A 70 2.36 -16.24 12.80
N ARG A 71 1.07 -16.52 13.00
CA ARG A 71 0.57 -17.71 13.73
C ARG A 71 0.84 -19.01 12.98
N VAL A 72 0.79 -18.97 11.65
CA VAL A 72 0.86 -20.18 10.79
C VAL A 72 2.16 -20.25 9.98
N ARG A 73 3.13 -19.39 10.28
CA ARG A 73 4.35 -19.21 9.47
C ARG A 73 5.20 -20.47 9.31
N ASP A 74 5.10 -21.40 10.27
CA ASP A 74 5.90 -22.63 10.27
C ASP A 74 5.25 -23.76 9.47
N ASN A 75 3.96 -23.63 9.11
CA ASN A 75 3.24 -24.57 8.25
C ASN A 75 2.95 -23.94 6.91
N LYS A 76 3.69 -24.34 5.87
CA LYS A 76 3.60 -23.74 4.53
C LYS A 76 2.22 -23.90 3.88
N GLU A 77 1.53 -25.01 4.11
CA GLU A 77 0.20 -25.27 3.54
C GLU A 77 -0.84 -24.37 4.19
N GLU A 78 -0.86 -24.30 5.52
CA GLU A 78 -1.79 -23.46 6.27
C GLU A 78 -1.52 -21.96 6.03
N LEU A 79 -0.25 -21.56 5.93
CA LEU A 79 0.15 -20.21 5.54
C LEU A 79 -0.40 -19.86 4.16
N SER A 80 -0.21 -20.76 3.18
CA SER A 80 -0.68 -20.52 1.82
C SER A 80 -2.21 -20.39 1.75
N ARG A 81 -2.94 -21.27 2.47
CA ARG A 81 -4.41 -21.20 2.58
C ARG A 81 -4.85 -19.88 3.21
N THR A 82 -4.26 -19.52 4.33
CA THR A 82 -4.58 -18.26 5.04
C THR A 82 -4.32 -17.02 4.16
N VAL A 83 -3.20 -17.01 3.43
CA VAL A 83 -2.86 -15.91 2.52
C VAL A 83 -3.85 -15.84 1.36
N GLN A 84 -4.21 -16.97 0.75
CA GLN A 84 -5.19 -17.01 -0.34
C GLN A 84 -6.57 -16.53 0.12
N GLU A 85 -7.04 -16.96 1.30
CA GLU A 85 -8.32 -16.51 1.86
C GLU A 85 -8.35 -14.99 2.09
N ILE A 86 -7.33 -14.45 2.75
CA ILE A 86 -7.24 -13.02 3.04
C ILE A 86 -7.09 -12.21 1.73
N PHE A 87 -6.29 -12.70 0.78
CA PHE A 87 -6.10 -12.06 -0.52
C PHE A 87 -7.42 -11.98 -1.31
N ILE A 88 -8.21 -13.05 -1.32
CA ILE A 88 -9.52 -13.08 -2.01
C ILE A 88 -10.46 -12.04 -1.36
N ILE A 89 -10.54 -11.99 -0.02
CA ILE A 89 -11.35 -10.99 0.68
C ILE A 89 -10.90 -9.58 0.29
N ASN A 90 -9.59 -9.32 0.30
CA ASN A 90 -9.04 -8.01 -0.05
C ASN A 90 -9.32 -7.64 -1.51
N MET A 91 -9.21 -8.59 -2.43
CA MET A 91 -9.51 -8.39 -3.86
C MET A 91 -10.98 -8.01 -4.06
N VAL A 92 -11.92 -8.74 -3.45
CA VAL A 92 -13.36 -8.45 -3.53
C VAL A 92 -13.66 -7.04 -3.02
N MET A 93 -13.12 -6.67 -1.86
CA MET A 93 -13.34 -5.34 -1.30
C MET A 93 -12.69 -4.22 -2.13
N THR A 94 -11.56 -4.50 -2.76
CA THR A 94 -10.94 -3.56 -3.68
C THR A 94 -11.77 -3.35 -4.94
N ILE A 95 -12.34 -4.41 -5.50
CA ILE A 95 -13.25 -4.31 -6.64
C ILE A 95 -14.48 -3.45 -6.27
N ILE A 96 -15.09 -3.71 -5.11
CA ILE A 96 -16.21 -2.89 -4.61
C ILE A 96 -15.78 -1.43 -4.46
N SER A 97 -14.62 -1.17 -3.85
CA SER A 97 -14.09 0.19 -3.69
C SER A 97 -13.86 0.88 -5.03
N TYR A 98 -13.37 0.17 -6.05
CA TYR A 98 -13.21 0.73 -7.40
C TYR A 98 -14.54 1.04 -8.07
N ILE A 99 -15.56 0.20 -7.90
CA ILE A 99 -16.90 0.47 -8.44
C ILE A 99 -17.46 1.77 -7.82
N VAL A 100 -17.39 1.88 -6.48
CA VAL A 100 -17.87 3.07 -5.77
C VAL A 100 -17.03 4.30 -6.15
N PHE A 101 -15.72 4.17 -6.25
CA PHE A 101 -14.83 5.23 -6.70
C PHE A 101 -15.17 5.68 -8.13
N GLY A 102 -15.41 4.76 -9.06
CA GLY A 102 -15.81 5.06 -10.44
C GLY A 102 -17.13 5.84 -10.50
N ILE A 103 -18.13 5.41 -9.72
CA ILE A 103 -19.40 6.12 -9.57
C ILE A 103 -19.15 7.55 -9.03
N THR A 104 -18.36 7.67 -7.95
CA THR A 104 -18.03 8.96 -7.33
C THR A 104 -17.32 9.88 -8.33
N LEU A 105 -16.39 9.36 -9.13
CA LEU A 105 -15.66 10.12 -10.14
C LEU A 105 -16.55 10.66 -11.26
N VAL A 106 -17.66 9.96 -11.57
CA VAL A 106 -18.63 10.38 -12.59
C VAL A 106 -19.64 11.41 -12.06
N TYR A 107 -20.09 11.26 -10.80
CA TYR A 107 -21.16 12.09 -10.27
C TYR A 107 -20.70 13.32 -9.47
N VAL A 108 -19.46 13.36 -9.00
CA VAL A 108 -18.94 14.48 -8.21
C VAL A 108 -18.16 15.45 -9.09
N PRO A 109 -18.69 16.67 -9.39
CA PRO A 109 -18.06 17.61 -10.32
C PRO A 109 -16.63 18.00 -9.93
N ARG A 110 -16.37 18.11 -8.63
CA ARG A 110 -15.04 18.46 -8.11
C ARG A 110 -13.96 17.41 -8.43
N LEU A 111 -14.34 16.13 -8.54
CA LEU A 111 -13.42 15.06 -8.91
C LEU A 111 -13.22 14.99 -10.43
N GLN A 112 -14.26 15.38 -11.20
CA GLN A 112 -14.19 15.40 -12.65
C GLN A 112 -13.15 16.40 -13.17
N THR A 113 -13.01 17.55 -12.52
CA THR A 113 -12.03 18.58 -12.90
C THR A 113 -10.59 18.07 -12.88
N GLU A 114 -10.27 17.19 -11.94
CA GLU A 114 -8.91 16.62 -11.74
C GLU A 114 -8.87 15.12 -12.07
N ARG A 115 -9.70 14.67 -13.00
CA ARG A 115 -9.87 13.27 -13.35
C ARG A 115 -8.55 12.49 -13.60
N PRO A 116 -7.57 13.03 -14.37
CA PRO A 116 -6.30 12.33 -14.58
C PRO A 116 -5.53 12.08 -13.28
N LEU A 117 -5.53 13.05 -12.37
CA LEU A 117 -4.87 12.93 -11.07
C LEU A 117 -5.51 11.82 -10.24
N PHE A 118 -6.85 11.82 -10.14
CA PHE A 118 -7.56 10.79 -9.37
C PHE A 118 -7.39 9.39 -9.95
N LEU A 119 -7.37 9.22 -11.27
CA LEU A 119 -7.14 7.94 -11.92
C LEU A 119 -5.74 7.41 -11.61
N ILE A 120 -4.70 8.25 -11.74
CA ILE A 120 -3.34 7.86 -11.40
C ILE A 120 -3.23 7.50 -9.92
N MET A 121 -3.76 8.34 -9.03
CA MET A 121 -3.65 8.10 -7.59
C MET A 121 -4.45 6.87 -7.14
N SER A 122 -5.54 6.50 -7.82
CA SER A 122 -6.31 5.29 -7.52
C SER A 122 -5.51 4.00 -7.73
N THR A 123 -4.43 4.01 -8.51
CA THR A 123 -3.56 2.84 -8.69
C THR A 123 -2.95 2.34 -7.38
N THR A 124 -2.89 3.20 -6.35
CA THR A 124 -2.52 2.81 -4.98
C THR A 124 -3.35 1.64 -4.45
N LEU A 125 -4.66 1.62 -4.75
CA LEU A 125 -5.54 0.54 -4.29
C LEU A 125 -5.09 -0.81 -4.85
N LEU A 126 -4.72 -0.86 -6.14
CA LEU A 126 -4.22 -2.07 -6.79
C LEU A 126 -2.87 -2.49 -6.19
N PHE A 127 -1.93 -1.57 -6.07
CA PHE A 127 -0.62 -1.88 -5.51
C PHE A 127 -0.69 -2.37 -4.06
N ASN A 128 -1.63 -1.88 -3.27
CA ASN A 128 -1.83 -2.31 -1.90
C ASN A 128 -2.35 -3.77 -1.82
N VAL A 129 -3.24 -4.16 -2.73
CA VAL A 129 -3.77 -5.54 -2.77
C VAL A 129 -2.71 -6.51 -3.24
N VAL A 130 -2.10 -6.25 -4.40
CA VAL A 130 -1.10 -7.16 -4.98
C VAL A 130 0.20 -7.21 -4.19
N GLY A 131 0.45 -6.18 -3.38
CA GLY A 131 1.69 -6.03 -2.61
C GLY A 131 1.87 -7.05 -1.51
N LEU A 132 0.78 -7.59 -0.93
CA LEU A 132 0.83 -8.55 0.17
C LEU A 132 1.85 -8.17 1.28
N ASP A 133 2.04 -6.87 1.52
CA ASP A 133 3.08 -6.37 2.46
C ASP A 133 2.92 -6.97 3.87
N TRP A 134 1.66 -7.19 4.28
CA TRP A 134 1.33 -7.85 5.54
C TRP A 134 1.86 -9.29 5.65
N LEU A 135 1.97 -10.04 4.53
CA LEU A 135 2.59 -11.37 4.51
C LEU A 135 4.07 -11.28 4.87
N TYR A 136 4.81 -10.39 4.19
CA TYR A 136 6.24 -10.23 4.41
C TYR A 136 6.56 -9.73 5.83
N ARG A 137 5.73 -8.86 6.39
CA ARG A 137 5.82 -8.40 7.79
C ARG A 137 5.52 -9.55 8.75
N GLY A 138 4.50 -10.37 8.49
CA GLY A 138 4.17 -11.55 9.27
C GLY A 138 5.26 -12.62 9.26
N LEU A 139 6.00 -12.72 8.15
CA LEU A 139 7.18 -13.60 8.00
C LEU A 139 8.48 -12.94 8.48
N GLU A 140 8.41 -11.75 9.09
CA GLU A 140 9.57 -11.00 9.61
C GLU A 140 10.66 -10.71 8.55
N LYS A 141 10.29 -10.51 7.29
CA LYS A 141 11.22 -10.22 6.18
C LYS A 141 11.54 -8.71 6.06
N TYR A 142 11.75 -8.06 7.20
CA TYR A 142 11.93 -6.60 7.25
C TYR A 142 13.12 -6.09 6.42
N THR A 143 14.23 -6.81 6.39
CA THR A 143 15.38 -6.43 5.55
C THR A 143 14.98 -6.30 4.07
N TYR A 144 14.22 -7.26 3.55
CA TYR A 144 13.75 -7.25 2.16
C TYR A 144 12.81 -6.06 1.90
N ILE A 145 11.82 -5.86 2.78
CA ILE A 145 10.85 -4.77 2.65
C ILE A 145 11.55 -3.41 2.68
N THR A 146 12.48 -3.22 3.63
CA THR A 146 13.17 -1.94 3.85
C THR A 146 14.07 -1.58 2.68
N VAL A 147 14.95 -2.49 2.26
CA VAL A 147 15.87 -2.23 1.14
C VAL A 147 15.09 -1.90 -0.14
N ARG A 148 14.08 -2.68 -0.46
CA ARG A 148 13.21 -2.47 -1.61
C ARG A 148 12.52 -1.10 -1.53
N SER A 149 11.86 -0.78 -0.40
CA SER A 149 11.13 0.48 -0.22
C SER A 149 12.06 1.69 -0.36
N ILE A 150 13.25 1.65 0.24
CA ILE A 150 14.22 2.74 0.15
C ILE A 150 14.71 2.93 -1.28
N LEU A 151 14.97 1.82 -2.01
CA LEU A 151 15.39 1.90 -3.41
C LEU A 151 14.35 2.62 -4.28
N PHE A 152 13.07 2.25 -4.17
CA PHE A 152 12.00 2.88 -4.93
C PHE A 152 11.79 4.34 -4.54
N LYS A 153 11.91 4.69 -3.26
CA LYS A 153 11.86 6.08 -2.80
C LYS A 153 13.01 6.90 -3.36
N PHE A 154 14.21 6.33 -3.42
CA PHE A 154 15.37 7.00 -3.99
C PHE A 154 15.19 7.26 -5.49
N ILE A 155 14.70 6.26 -6.24
CA ILE A 155 14.37 6.44 -7.67
C ILE A 155 13.30 7.52 -7.83
N ALA A 156 12.26 7.52 -7.00
CA ALA A 156 11.20 8.54 -7.03
C ALA A 156 11.76 9.94 -6.73
N LEU A 157 12.69 10.07 -5.77
CA LEU A 157 13.35 11.32 -5.46
C LEU A 157 14.10 11.88 -6.67
N LEU A 158 14.90 11.05 -7.34
CA LEU A 158 15.60 11.44 -8.55
C LEU A 158 14.62 11.82 -9.67
N SER A 159 13.55 11.02 -9.85
CA SER A 159 12.52 11.30 -10.85
C SER A 159 11.80 12.63 -10.61
N MET A 160 11.57 13.02 -9.35
CA MET A 160 10.98 14.32 -9.01
C MET A 160 11.87 15.48 -9.51
N PHE A 161 13.18 15.42 -9.29
CA PHE A 161 14.09 16.47 -9.76
C PHE A 161 14.21 16.55 -11.29
N VAL A 162 14.02 15.41 -11.96
CA VAL A 162 14.16 15.34 -13.44
C VAL A 162 12.86 15.68 -14.17
N LEU A 163 11.69 15.43 -13.57
CA LEU A 163 10.42 15.51 -14.27
C LEU A 163 9.52 16.67 -13.83
N ILE A 164 9.81 17.33 -12.68
CA ILE A 164 8.94 18.37 -12.15
C ILE A 164 9.63 19.73 -12.30
N HIS A 165 9.15 20.53 -13.28
CA HIS A 165 9.71 21.83 -13.58
C HIS A 165 8.67 22.94 -13.65
N GLN A 166 7.39 22.59 -13.85
CA GLN A 166 6.30 23.55 -14.08
C GLN A 166 5.17 23.33 -13.07
N LYS A 167 4.34 24.35 -12.90
CA LYS A 167 3.17 24.29 -12.01
C LYS A 167 2.14 23.24 -12.48
N SER A 168 2.07 22.97 -13.78
CA SER A 168 1.20 21.96 -14.38
C SER A 168 1.60 20.52 -14.06
N ASP A 169 2.83 20.28 -13.57
CA ASP A 169 3.38 18.93 -13.36
C ASP A 169 2.86 18.27 -12.06
N TYR A 170 1.83 18.84 -11.41
CA TYR A 170 1.25 18.26 -10.19
C TYR A 170 0.67 16.85 -10.40
N VAL A 171 0.20 16.52 -11.60
CA VAL A 171 -0.26 15.16 -11.93
C VAL A 171 0.92 14.18 -11.97
N ILE A 172 2.06 14.61 -12.54
CA ILE A 172 3.30 13.83 -12.55
C ILE A 172 3.79 13.62 -11.12
N TYR A 173 3.75 14.67 -10.29
CA TYR A 173 4.10 14.58 -8.86
C TYR A 173 3.21 13.57 -8.12
N GLY A 174 1.90 13.59 -8.37
CA GLY A 174 0.97 12.60 -7.83
C GLY A 174 1.39 11.18 -8.20
N GLY A 175 1.70 10.93 -9.48
CA GLY A 175 2.17 9.64 -9.98
C GLY A 175 3.48 9.18 -9.35
N ILE A 176 4.48 10.06 -9.25
CA ILE A 176 5.77 9.75 -8.60
C ILE A 176 5.59 9.47 -7.11
N SER A 177 4.68 10.17 -6.44
CA SER A 177 4.36 9.92 -5.02
C SER A 177 3.79 8.52 -4.80
N ILE A 178 2.89 8.07 -5.69
CA ILE A 178 2.37 6.69 -5.68
C ILE A 178 3.48 5.68 -5.99
N PHE A 179 4.32 5.97 -6.97
CA PHE A 179 5.47 5.13 -7.28
C PHE A 179 6.39 4.95 -6.06
N ALA A 180 6.72 6.04 -5.36
CA ALA A 180 7.52 6.00 -4.14
C ALA A 180 6.89 5.17 -3.02
N ALA A 181 5.57 5.28 -2.86
CA ALA A 181 4.84 4.62 -1.77
C ALA A 181 4.55 3.14 -2.05
N SER A 182 4.20 2.81 -3.29
CA SER A 182 3.50 1.56 -3.58
C SER A 182 4.12 0.71 -4.69
N ALA A 183 4.90 1.28 -5.63
CA ALA A 183 5.40 0.52 -6.77
C ALA A 183 6.33 -0.64 -6.37
N SER A 184 7.03 -0.50 -5.24
CA SER A 184 7.84 -1.57 -4.67
C SER A 184 7.01 -2.83 -4.35
N ASN A 185 5.69 -2.73 -4.22
CA ASN A 185 4.78 -3.85 -3.96
C ASN A 185 4.72 -4.86 -5.14
N ILE A 186 5.02 -4.42 -6.36
CA ILE A 186 5.16 -5.32 -7.52
C ILE A 186 6.25 -6.37 -7.25
N CYS A 187 7.35 -5.99 -6.62
CA CYS A 187 8.41 -6.92 -6.26
C CYS A 187 7.94 -7.99 -5.27
N ASN A 188 6.96 -7.67 -4.40
CA ASN A 188 6.35 -8.65 -3.51
C ASN A 188 5.57 -9.70 -4.30
N LEU A 189 4.76 -9.27 -5.27
CA LEU A 189 3.98 -10.17 -6.10
C LEU A 189 4.89 -11.16 -6.84
N VAL A 190 5.98 -10.67 -7.43
CA VAL A 190 6.95 -11.53 -8.13
C VAL A 190 7.62 -12.51 -7.17
N ASN A 191 7.91 -12.10 -5.93
CA ASN A 191 8.67 -12.92 -4.98
C ASN A 191 7.79 -13.83 -4.10
N VAL A 192 6.47 -13.70 -4.16
CA VAL A 192 5.52 -14.39 -3.26
C VAL A 192 5.58 -15.92 -3.38
N HIS A 193 5.86 -16.44 -4.59
CA HIS A 193 5.95 -17.88 -4.86
C HIS A 193 6.99 -18.61 -4.01
N ARG A 194 7.98 -17.88 -3.47
CA ARG A 194 9.01 -18.45 -2.58
C ARG A 194 8.47 -18.82 -1.20
N TYR A 195 7.41 -18.17 -0.77
CA TYR A 195 6.86 -18.29 0.58
C TYR A 195 5.57 -19.10 0.64
N ILE A 196 4.73 -18.99 -0.38
CA ILE A 196 3.44 -19.68 -0.44
C ILE A 196 3.29 -20.49 -1.73
N GLN A 197 2.35 -21.41 -1.71
CA GLN A 197 1.89 -22.12 -2.90
C GLN A 197 0.83 -21.26 -3.59
N ILE A 198 1.03 -20.98 -4.90
CA ILE A 198 0.07 -20.20 -5.69
C ILE A 198 -1.13 -21.06 -6.12
N LYS A 199 -0.92 -22.38 -6.29
CA LYS A 199 -2.01 -23.30 -6.67
C LYS A 199 -3.12 -23.27 -5.60
N PRO A 200 -4.40 -23.27 -6.01
CA PRO A 200 -5.52 -23.32 -5.07
C PRO A 200 -5.42 -24.55 -4.17
N ILE A 201 -5.46 -24.36 -2.86
CA ILE A 201 -5.38 -25.44 -1.88
C ILE A 201 -6.77 -26.04 -1.60
N GLY A 202 -7.82 -25.26 -1.87
CA GLY A 202 -9.21 -25.63 -1.58
C GLY A 202 -9.57 -25.59 -0.09
N LYS A 203 -10.81 -26.01 0.22
CA LYS A 203 -11.36 -26.02 1.60
C LYS A 203 -11.23 -24.67 2.32
N TYR A 204 -11.52 -23.56 1.59
CA TYR A 204 -11.44 -22.21 2.14
C TYR A 204 -12.46 -21.95 3.24
N GLN A 205 -12.04 -21.27 4.30
CA GLN A 205 -12.85 -20.94 5.47
C GLN A 205 -12.89 -19.42 5.69
N PHE A 206 -13.52 -18.68 4.79
CA PHE A 206 -13.57 -17.22 4.84
C PHE A 206 -14.17 -16.67 6.14
N ARG A 207 -15.15 -17.37 6.73
CA ARG A 207 -15.85 -16.94 7.96
C ARG A 207 -14.89 -16.73 9.13
N ARG A 208 -13.79 -17.48 9.22
CA ARG A 208 -12.79 -17.33 10.29
C ARG A 208 -12.08 -15.98 10.28
N HIS A 209 -12.03 -15.32 9.11
CA HIS A 209 -11.37 -14.03 8.93
C HIS A 209 -12.30 -12.84 9.10
N LEU A 210 -13.63 -12.99 8.85
CA LEU A 210 -14.55 -11.86 8.80
C LEU A 210 -14.62 -11.09 10.12
N LYS A 211 -14.84 -11.79 11.23
CA LYS A 211 -14.94 -11.13 12.57
C LYS A 211 -13.66 -10.38 12.95
N PRO A 212 -12.45 -10.99 12.90
CA PRO A 212 -11.21 -10.26 13.16
C PRO A 212 -10.96 -9.08 12.21
N VAL A 213 -11.20 -9.27 10.92
CA VAL A 213 -11.04 -8.21 9.90
C VAL A 213 -11.91 -7.00 10.23
N MET A 214 -13.18 -7.21 10.59
CA MET A 214 -14.10 -6.13 10.97
C MET A 214 -13.66 -5.38 12.24
N ILE A 215 -13.11 -6.11 13.22
CA ILE A 215 -12.56 -5.47 14.44
C ILE A 215 -11.37 -4.56 14.07
N PHE A 216 -10.43 -5.06 13.25
CA PHE A 216 -9.29 -4.25 12.83
C PHE A 216 -9.69 -3.11 11.90
N PHE A 217 -10.73 -3.28 11.10
CA PHE A 217 -11.31 -2.20 10.31
C PHE A 217 -11.84 -1.07 11.18
N ALA A 218 -12.66 -1.40 12.21
CA ALA A 218 -13.17 -0.41 13.15
C ALA A 218 -12.03 0.34 13.87
N MET A 219 -10.95 -0.37 14.26
CA MET A 219 -9.76 0.26 14.83
C MET A 219 -9.06 1.18 13.83
N SER A 220 -8.96 0.79 12.57
CA SER A 220 -8.35 1.62 11.52
C SER A 220 -9.18 2.87 11.26
N CYS A 221 -10.50 2.76 11.21
CA CYS A 221 -11.40 3.94 11.09
C CYS A 221 -11.24 4.94 12.24
N ALA A 222 -10.98 4.45 13.46
CA ALA A 222 -10.80 5.31 14.64
C ALA A 222 -9.45 6.06 14.65
N THR A 223 -8.48 5.63 13.83
CA THR A 223 -7.11 6.19 13.78
C THR A 223 -6.82 6.99 12.51
N THR A 224 -7.72 6.98 11.52
CA THR A 224 -7.65 7.74 10.27
C THR A 224 -8.46 9.01 10.35
#